data_d9adca86cfc2275cabf26fad23543e0e
#
_entry.id   d9adca86cfc2275cabf26fad23543e0e
#
_cell.length_a   1.000
_cell.length_b   1.000
_cell.length_c   1.000
_cell.angle_alpha   90.00
_cell.angle_beta   90.00
_cell.angle_gamma   90.00
#
_symmetry.space_group_name_H-M   'P 1'
#
loop_
_entity.id
_entity.type
_entity.pdbx_description
1 polymer ?
#
loop_
_entity_poly.entity_id
_entity_poly.type
_entity_poly.pdbx_seq_one_letter_code
_entity_poly.pdbx_strand_id
1 'polypeptide(L)'
;MKKSFIPLICATALLTVSCADKLEIPQKGVVAYEDFYKTDEDAEGALVAMYDVFAQNIARPNGEAIICPYIALFNLPGDDVYAAGEFYGDNDFNGQINEFRFDANAQLVVSMYKGFYQMIYGANLVIDNFSGNKADTEVKKRAVAEARTIRAWAHMID
;
A
#
# COMPACT_ATOMS: atom_id res chain seq x y z
N MET A 1 -47.36 48.48 -2.14
CA MET A 1 -46.09 48.42 -1.36
C MET A 1 -45.26 47.23 -1.88
N LYS A 2 -44.35 47.47 -2.85
CA LYS A 2 -43.38 46.45 -3.31
C LYS A 2 -42.19 46.46 -2.34
N LYS A 3 -42.16 45.52 -1.44
CA LYS A 3 -41.01 45.33 -0.56
C LYS A 3 -39.82 44.84 -1.43
N SER A 4 -38.76 45.64 -1.48
CA SER A 4 -37.55 45.33 -2.23
C SER A 4 -36.84 44.14 -1.59
N PHE A 5 -36.76 42.97 -2.25
CA PHE A 5 -36.01 41.78 -1.85
C PHE A 5 -34.52 41.86 -2.26
N ILE A 6 -34.12 42.93 -2.93
CA ILE A 6 -32.77 43.15 -3.45
C ILE A 6 -31.68 43.10 -2.33
N PRO A 7 -31.86 43.77 -1.16
CA PRO A 7 -30.84 43.74 -0.13
C PRO A 7 -30.65 42.36 0.52
N LEU A 8 -31.67 41.50 0.52
CA LEU A 8 -31.56 40.13 1.07
C LEU A 8 -30.76 39.22 0.14
N ILE A 9 -30.94 39.37 -1.19
CA ILE A 9 -30.18 38.60 -2.20
C ILE A 9 -28.70 39.00 -2.19
N CYS A 10 -28.38 40.28 -2.04
CA CYS A 10 -26.99 40.73 -1.91
C CYS A 10 -26.32 40.24 -0.62
N ALA A 11 -27.05 40.17 0.49
CA ALA A 11 -26.50 39.65 1.76
C ALA A 11 -26.19 38.15 1.70
N THR A 12 -27.01 37.36 1.03
CA THR A 12 -26.75 35.91 0.84
C THR A 12 -25.60 35.65 -0.14
N ALA A 13 -25.42 36.47 -1.19
CA ALA A 13 -24.32 36.33 -2.14
C ALA A 13 -22.94 36.62 -1.51
N LEU A 14 -22.87 37.49 -0.50
CA LEU A 14 -21.64 37.82 0.23
C LEU A 14 -21.19 36.68 1.19
N LEU A 15 -22.08 35.79 1.59
CA LEU A 15 -21.73 34.67 2.48
C LEU A 15 -21.14 33.47 1.73
N THR A 16 -21.19 33.45 0.41
CA THR A 16 -20.65 32.35 -0.41
C THR A 16 -19.20 32.56 -0.86
N VAL A 17 -18.59 33.72 -0.56
CA VAL A 17 -17.15 33.90 -0.80
C VAL A 17 -16.39 33.24 0.33
N SER A 18 -16.29 31.92 0.24
CA SER A 18 -15.41 31.13 1.07
C SER A 18 -13.97 31.41 0.66
N CYS A 19 -13.12 31.79 1.62
CA CYS A 19 -11.67 31.94 1.40
C CYS A 19 -11.03 30.55 1.32
N ALA A 20 -11.25 29.82 0.22
CA ALA A 20 -10.66 28.51 -0.02
C ALA A 20 -9.12 28.58 0.03
N ASP A 21 -8.53 29.64 -0.52
CA ASP A 21 -7.07 29.82 -0.58
C ASP A 21 -6.39 29.92 0.80
N LYS A 22 -7.12 30.27 1.86
CA LYS A 22 -6.56 30.32 3.22
C LYS A 22 -6.58 28.97 3.94
N LEU A 23 -7.28 27.99 3.41
CA LEU A 23 -7.34 26.63 3.95
C LEU A 23 -6.24 25.73 3.38
N GLU A 24 -5.63 26.11 2.26
CA GLU A 24 -4.46 25.44 1.70
C GLU A 24 -3.19 25.89 2.44
N ILE A 25 -2.94 25.28 3.58
CA ILE A 25 -1.70 25.47 4.32
C ILE A 25 -0.66 24.51 3.73
N PRO A 26 0.40 25.02 3.07
CA PRO A 26 1.46 24.15 2.55
C PRO A 26 2.07 23.35 3.70
N GLN A 27 2.13 22.05 3.55
CA GLN A 27 2.73 21.15 4.55
C GLN A 27 4.22 21.50 4.68
N LYS A 28 4.64 21.92 5.89
CA LYS A 28 6.04 22.21 6.16
C LYS A 28 6.77 20.94 6.59
N GLY A 29 7.93 20.68 5.99
CA GLY A 29 8.78 19.54 6.36
C GLY A 29 8.37 18.21 5.72
N VAL A 30 7.43 18.21 4.78
CA VAL A 30 7.03 17.05 3.98
C VAL A 30 7.07 17.44 2.51
N VAL A 31 7.61 16.57 1.67
CA VAL A 31 7.56 16.74 0.22
C VAL A 31 6.13 16.44 -0.25
N ALA A 32 5.50 17.36 -0.95
CA ALA A 32 4.18 17.12 -1.52
C ALA A 32 4.25 16.01 -2.58
N TYR A 33 3.18 15.24 -2.74
CA TYR A 33 3.13 14.15 -3.72
C TYR A 33 3.50 14.60 -5.13
N GLU A 34 3.04 15.79 -5.53
CA GLU A 34 3.31 16.38 -6.84
C GLU A 34 4.78 16.76 -7.05
N ASP A 35 5.53 16.89 -5.96
CA ASP A 35 6.94 17.28 -5.98
C ASP A 35 7.89 16.10 -5.83
N PHE A 36 7.45 14.94 -5.37
CA PHE A 36 8.28 13.78 -5.10
C PHE A 36 8.53 13.05 -6.42
N TYR A 37 7.93 12.67 -7.28
CA TYR A 37 8.21 11.78 -8.41
C TYR A 37 8.84 12.49 -9.63
N LYS A 38 9.95 13.23 -9.47
CA LYS A 38 10.54 14.04 -10.54
C LYS A 38 11.96 13.63 -10.93
N THR A 39 12.80 13.37 -9.94
CA THR A 39 14.25 13.17 -10.11
C THR A 39 14.63 11.68 -10.15
N ASP A 40 15.90 11.40 -10.45
CA ASP A 40 16.46 10.05 -10.35
C ASP A 40 16.54 9.59 -8.90
N GLU A 41 16.84 10.50 -7.98
CA GLU A 41 16.83 10.25 -6.55
C GLU A 41 15.44 9.87 -6.05
N ASP A 42 14.40 10.51 -6.58
CA ASP A 42 13.01 10.14 -6.25
C ASP A 42 12.67 8.75 -6.78
N ALA A 43 13.15 8.40 -7.96
CA ALA A 43 12.94 7.07 -8.54
C ALA A 43 13.64 5.97 -7.71
N GLU A 44 14.87 6.22 -7.27
CA GLU A 44 15.60 5.32 -6.35
C GLU A 44 14.87 5.23 -4.99
N GLY A 45 14.44 6.35 -4.43
CA GLY A 45 13.73 6.40 -3.16
C GLY A 45 12.38 5.64 -3.22
N ALA A 46 11.63 5.82 -4.29
CA ALA A 46 10.37 5.10 -4.52
C ALA A 46 10.60 3.59 -4.71
N LEU A 47 11.68 3.21 -5.40
CA LEU A 47 12.08 1.82 -5.57
C LEU A 47 12.47 1.18 -4.24
N VAL A 48 13.26 1.87 -3.43
CA VAL A 48 13.64 1.41 -2.08
C VAL A 48 12.41 1.23 -1.20
N ALA A 49 11.47 2.18 -1.21
CA ALA A 49 10.22 2.08 -0.46
C ALA A 49 9.38 0.87 -0.91
N MET A 50 9.33 0.59 -2.22
CA MET A 50 8.64 -0.60 -2.75
C MET A 50 9.32 -1.91 -2.27
N TYR A 51 10.65 -1.97 -2.28
CA TYR A 51 11.39 -3.13 -1.76
C TYR A 51 11.26 -3.29 -0.25
N ASP A 52 11.15 -2.20 0.49
CA ASP A 52 10.88 -2.26 1.93
C ASP A 52 9.51 -2.91 2.20
N VAL A 53 8.46 -2.49 1.47
CA VAL A 53 7.13 -3.13 1.54
C VAL A 53 7.21 -4.61 1.16
N PHE A 54 7.95 -4.97 0.11
CA PHE A 54 8.18 -6.36 -0.28
C PHE A 54 8.85 -7.15 0.84
N ALA A 55 9.94 -6.63 1.41
CA ALA A 55 10.67 -7.29 2.49
C ALA A 55 9.83 -7.45 3.76
N GLN A 56 9.05 -6.43 4.12
CA GLN A 56 8.17 -6.48 5.29
C GLN A 56 7.06 -7.53 5.14
N ASN A 57 6.50 -7.68 3.95
CA ASN A 57 5.42 -8.64 3.71
C ASN A 57 5.92 -10.09 3.52
N ILE A 58 7.15 -10.28 3.06
CA ILE A 58 7.75 -11.62 2.90
C ILE A 58 8.50 -12.06 4.15
N ALA A 59 9.31 -11.19 4.76
CA ALA A 59 10.26 -11.54 5.81
C ALA A 59 9.86 -11.03 7.21
N ARG A 60 9.01 -10.00 7.28
CA ARG A 60 8.59 -9.38 8.53
C ARG A 60 7.09 -9.08 8.49
N PRO A 61 6.24 -9.89 9.09
CA PRO A 61 4.85 -9.51 9.30
C PRO A 61 4.82 -8.29 10.24
N ASN A 62 4.22 -7.22 9.78
CA ASN A 62 3.99 -5.91 10.41
C ASN A 62 3.94 -5.94 11.95
N GLY A 63 5.10 -5.94 12.63
CA GLY A 63 5.21 -5.72 14.07
C GLY A 63 4.63 -6.80 14.99
N GLU A 64 3.94 -7.79 14.45
CA GLU A 64 3.46 -8.93 15.21
C GLU A 64 4.51 -10.05 15.11
N ALA A 65 4.88 -10.63 16.25
CA ALA A 65 5.89 -11.70 16.36
C ALA A 65 5.41 -13.03 15.76
N ILE A 66 4.67 -12.95 14.66
CA ILE A 66 3.99 -14.08 14.06
C ILE A 66 4.68 -14.44 12.76
N ILE A 67 4.93 -15.71 12.61
CA ILE A 67 5.46 -16.42 11.45
C ILE A 67 4.98 -15.74 10.16
N CYS A 68 5.92 -15.41 9.28
CA CYS A 68 5.66 -14.85 7.97
C CYS A 68 4.47 -15.57 7.31
N PRO A 69 3.36 -14.87 7.03
CA PRO A 69 2.15 -15.51 6.48
C PRO A 69 2.42 -16.30 5.20
N TYR A 70 3.33 -15.78 4.37
CA TYR A 70 3.76 -16.46 3.15
C TYR A 70 4.35 -17.85 3.43
N ILE A 71 5.30 -17.94 4.38
CA ILE A 71 5.92 -19.23 4.73
C ILE A 71 4.89 -20.20 5.33
N ALA A 72 4.04 -19.71 6.23
CA ALA A 72 3.02 -20.53 6.86
C ALA A 72 2.00 -21.08 5.86
N LEU A 73 1.42 -20.22 5.02
CA LEU A 73 0.38 -20.60 4.08
C LEU A 73 0.86 -21.54 2.96
N PHE A 74 2.14 -21.45 2.56
CA PHE A 74 2.66 -22.30 1.49
C PHE A 74 3.35 -23.58 1.99
N ASN A 75 3.70 -23.68 3.27
CA ASN A 75 4.39 -24.86 3.79
C ASN A 75 3.53 -25.69 4.75
N LEU A 76 2.71 -25.06 5.61
CA LEU A 76 1.90 -25.80 6.59
C LEU A 76 0.84 -26.74 5.98
N PRO A 77 0.28 -26.49 4.78
CA PRO A 77 -0.60 -27.45 4.14
C PRO A 77 0.12 -28.66 3.54
N GLY A 78 1.45 -28.62 3.47
CA GLY A 78 2.26 -29.74 2.97
C GLY A 78 2.55 -30.80 4.03
N ASP A 79 3.15 -31.90 3.60
CA ASP A 79 3.50 -33.04 4.44
C ASP A 79 4.81 -32.84 5.21
N ASP A 80 5.66 -31.90 4.76
CA ASP A 80 7.02 -31.73 5.24
C ASP A 80 7.12 -30.87 6.49
N VAL A 81 6.08 -30.09 6.82
CA VAL A 81 6.07 -29.13 7.93
C VAL A 81 4.80 -29.30 8.74
N TYR A 82 4.94 -29.25 10.04
CA TYR A 82 3.83 -29.35 10.98
C TYR A 82 3.76 -28.12 11.89
N ALA A 83 2.56 -27.59 12.12
CA ALA A 83 2.34 -26.51 13.08
C ALA A 83 2.45 -27.06 14.49
N ALA A 84 3.60 -26.87 15.12
CA ALA A 84 3.84 -27.25 16.52
C ALA A 84 3.82 -26.02 17.44
N GLY A 85 3.46 -26.24 18.69
CA GLY A 85 3.51 -25.28 19.77
C GLY A 85 3.91 -25.94 21.08
N GLU A 86 4.00 -25.18 22.16
CA GLU A 86 4.34 -25.69 23.50
C GLU A 86 3.23 -26.61 24.06
N PHE A 87 1.98 -26.35 23.66
CA PHE A 87 0.80 -27.15 24.02
C PHE A 87 -0.24 -27.12 22.90
N TYR A 88 -1.20 -28.02 22.96
CA TYR A 88 -2.29 -28.08 21.99
C TYR A 88 -3.09 -26.77 21.97
N GLY A 89 -3.23 -26.16 20.80
CA GLY A 89 -3.89 -24.88 20.61
C GLY A 89 -2.95 -23.66 20.75
N ASP A 90 -1.68 -23.87 21.07
CA ASP A 90 -0.67 -22.83 20.91
C ASP A 90 -0.51 -22.49 19.42
N ASN A 91 -0.54 -21.17 19.10
CA ASN A 91 -0.56 -20.70 17.71
C ASN A 91 -1.68 -21.33 16.86
N ASP A 92 -2.92 -21.32 17.36
CA ASP A 92 -4.07 -21.98 16.73
C ASP A 92 -4.27 -21.57 15.26
N PHE A 93 -3.93 -20.32 14.88
CA PHE A 93 -3.99 -19.85 13.49
C PHE A 93 -3.08 -20.67 12.55
N ASN A 94 -1.89 -21.12 13.01
CA ASN A 94 -1.05 -22.02 12.23
C ASN A 94 -1.63 -23.43 12.20
N GLY A 95 -2.17 -23.91 13.31
CA GLY A 95 -2.87 -25.18 13.40
C GLY A 95 -4.06 -25.25 12.46
N GLN A 96 -4.84 -24.18 12.34
CA GLN A 96 -5.96 -24.10 11.41
C GLN A 96 -5.50 -24.26 9.95
N ILE A 97 -4.39 -23.64 9.56
CA ILE A 97 -3.82 -23.80 8.21
C ILE A 97 -3.35 -25.25 7.98
N ASN A 98 -2.60 -25.80 8.91
CA ASN A 98 -2.07 -27.17 8.82
C ASN A 98 -3.19 -28.23 8.74
N GLU A 99 -4.29 -28.01 9.42
CA GLU A 99 -5.45 -28.92 9.45
C GLU A 99 -6.52 -28.58 8.41
N PHE A 100 -6.27 -27.64 7.52
CA PHE A 100 -7.23 -27.14 6.51
C PHE A 100 -8.57 -26.65 7.12
N ARG A 101 -8.55 -26.13 8.33
CA ARG A 101 -9.70 -25.57 9.06
C ARG A 101 -9.74 -24.04 8.99
N PHE A 102 -9.45 -23.44 7.86
CA PHE A 102 -9.43 -22.00 7.67
C PHE A 102 -10.39 -21.58 6.55
N ASP A 103 -10.78 -20.32 6.58
CA ASP A 103 -11.56 -19.66 5.54
C ASP A 103 -10.84 -18.37 5.08
N ALA A 104 -11.50 -17.63 4.18
CA ALA A 104 -10.97 -16.37 3.65
C ALA A 104 -10.77 -15.27 4.72
N ASN A 105 -11.32 -15.42 5.92
CA ASN A 105 -11.18 -14.47 7.02
C ASN A 105 -10.07 -14.86 7.99
N ALA A 106 -9.40 -16.00 7.77
CA ALA A 106 -8.30 -16.44 8.62
C ALA A 106 -7.20 -15.37 8.63
N GLN A 107 -6.64 -15.10 9.80
CA GLN A 107 -5.67 -14.02 10.01
C GLN A 107 -4.50 -14.07 9.03
N LEU A 108 -3.92 -15.24 8.80
CA LEU A 108 -2.79 -15.41 7.88
C LEU A 108 -3.20 -15.14 6.42
N VAL A 109 -4.37 -15.58 5.99
CA VAL A 109 -4.91 -15.33 4.64
C VAL A 109 -5.12 -13.83 4.43
N VAL A 110 -5.82 -13.16 5.36
CA VAL A 110 -6.06 -11.72 5.29
C VAL A 110 -4.75 -10.92 5.31
N SER A 111 -3.79 -11.31 6.14
CA SER A 111 -2.49 -10.63 6.22
C SER A 111 -1.71 -10.77 4.93
N MET A 112 -1.67 -11.96 4.33
CA MET A 112 -1.02 -12.21 3.05
C MET A 112 -1.67 -11.41 1.92
N TYR A 113 -2.99 -11.46 1.79
CA TYR A 113 -3.75 -10.69 0.81
C TYR A 113 -3.43 -9.18 0.90
N LYS A 114 -3.53 -8.60 2.10
CA LYS A 114 -3.18 -7.19 2.33
C LYS A 114 -1.74 -6.90 1.92
N GLY A 115 -0.81 -7.77 2.27
CA GLY A 115 0.60 -7.61 1.94
C GLY A 115 0.86 -7.58 0.44
N PHE A 116 0.28 -8.50 -0.32
CA PHE A 116 0.40 -8.50 -1.79
C PHE A 116 -0.19 -7.25 -2.43
N TYR A 117 -1.36 -6.81 -2.00
CA TYR A 117 -1.95 -5.57 -2.52
C TYR A 117 -1.18 -4.31 -2.14
N GLN A 118 -0.51 -4.29 -0.99
CA GLN A 118 0.44 -3.21 -0.66
C GLN A 118 1.66 -3.21 -1.59
N MET A 119 2.21 -4.36 -1.92
CA MET A 119 3.30 -4.48 -2.90
C MET A 119 2.86 -4.04 -4.30
N ILE A 120 1.68 -4.48 -4.75
CA ILE A 120 1.09 -4.08 -6.04
C ILE A 120 0.89 -2.57 -6.08
N TYR A 121 0.37 -1.97 -5.01
CA TYR A 121 0.18 -0.53 -4.90
C TYR A 121 1.51 0.23 -4.98
N GLY A 122 2.53 -0.18 -4.21
CA GLY A 122 3.86 0.41 -4.29
C GLY A 122 4.48 0.32 -5.69
N ALA A 123 4.36 -0.83 -6.34
CA ALA A 123 4.82 -1.01 -7.71
C ALA A 123 4.05 -0.13 -8.72
N ASN A 124 2.73 0.02 -8.56
CA ASN A 124 1.93 0.91 -9.39
C ASN A 124 2.38 2.37 -9.25
N LEU A 125 2.69 2.85 -8.04
CA LEU A 125 3.21 4.20 -7.84
C LEU A 125 4.49 4.44 -8.62
N VAL A 126 5.44 3.51 -8.63
CA VAL A 126 6.68 3.62 -9.42
C VAL A 126 6.36 3.62 -10.91
N ILE A 127 5.53 2.69 -11.37
CA ILE A 127 5.21 2.55 -12.80
C ILE A 127 4.48 3.78 -13.32
N ASP A 128 3.46 4.27 -12.62
CA ASP A 128 2.61 5.36 -13.10
C ASP A 128 3.36 6.71 -13.13
N ASN A 129 4.29 6.87 -12.20
CA ASN A 129 5.05 8.13 -12.10
C ASN A 129 6.30 8.17 -12.96
N PHE A 130 6.92 7.03 -13.31
CA PHE A 130 8.18 7.02 -14.05
C PHE A 130 8.12 6.30 -15.40
N SER A 131 6.95 5.81 -15.89
CA SER A 131 6.87 5.12 -17.18
C SER A 131 6.60 6.04 -18.37
N GLY A 132 6.68 5.51 -19.56
CA GLY A 132 6.43 6.22 -20.81
C GLY A 132 7.46 7.34 -21.05
N ASN A 133 6.99 8.52 -21.40
CA ASN A 133 7.85 9.69 -21.66
C ASN A 133 8.59 10.21 -20.41
N LYS A 134 8.19 9.76 -19.24
CA LYS A 134 8.85 10.10 -17.96
C LYS A 134 10.08 9.22 -17.67
N ALA A 135 10.21 8.08 -18.37
CA ALA A 135 11.37 7.19 -18.27
C ALA A 135 12.53 7.70 -19.15
N ASP A 136 12.98 8.90 -18.90
CA ASP A 136 13.99 9.63 -19.67
C ASP A 136 15.44 9.28 -19.29
N THR A 137 15.65 8.62 -18.15
CA THR A 137 16.96 8.17 -17.65
C THR A 137 17.00 6.65 -17.49
N GLU A 138 18.22 6.08 -17.44
CA GLU A 138 18.41 4.65 -17.18
C GLU A 138 17.96 4.26 -15.77
N VAL A 139 18.09 5.16 -14.80
CA VAL A 139 17.64 4.96 -13.42
C VAL A 139 16.12 4.76 -13.38
N LYS A 140 15.36 5.66 -14.01
CA LYS A 140 13.90 5.57 -14.08
C LYS A 140 13.43 4.35 -14.86
N LYS A 141 14.09 4.01 -15.98
CA LYS A 141 13.79 2.79 -16.74
C LYS A 141 14.00 1.53 -15.91
N ARG A 142 15.10 1.46 -15.17
CA ARG A 142 15.40 0.36 -14.25
C ARG A 142 14.32 0.27 -13.17
N ALA A 143 13.99 1.37 -12.51
CA ALA A 143 12.97 1.41 -11.47
C ALA A 143 11.62 0.87 -11.96
N VAL A 144 11.19 1.27 -13.16
CA VAL A 144 9.95 0.77 -13.78
C VAL A 144 10.04 -0.73 -14.09
N ALA A 145 11.18 -1.23 -14.58
CA ALA A 145 11.36 -2.64 -14.90
C ALA A 145 11.30 -3.52 -13.63
N GLU A 146 11.97 -3.10 -12.56
CA GLU A 146 11.94 -3.79 -11.28
C GLU A 146 10.54 -3.76 -10.66
N ALA A 147 9.85 -2.61 -10.69
CA ALA A 147 8.49 -2.50 -10.20
C ALA A 147 7.50 -3.40 -10.97
N ARG A 148 7.64 -3.51 -12.29
CA ARG A 148 6.83 -4.45 -13.09
C ARG A 148 7.10 -5.91 -12.70
N THR A 149 8.33 -6.25 -12.40
CA THR A 149 8.71 -7.60 -11.97
C THR A 149 8.08 -7.95 -10.63
N ILE A 150 8.19 -7.06 -9.64
CA ILE A 150 7.57 -7.25 -8.31
C ILE A 150 6.04 -7.34 -8.43
N ARG A 151 5.41 -6.47 -9.23
CA ARG A 151 3.97 -6.52 -9.46
C ARG A 151 3.52 -7.82 -10.11
N ALA A 152 4.24 -8.28 -11.14
CA ALA A 152 3.93 -9.54 -11.81
C ALA A 152 4.08 -10.73 -10.87
N TRP A 153 5.13 -10.75 -10.05
CA TRP A 153 5.34 -11.76 -9.04
C TRP A 153 4.21 -11.77 -7.99
N ALA A 154 3.81 -10.60 -7.48
CA ALA A 154 2.72 -10.50 -6.52
C ALA A 154 1.40 -11.04 -7.09
N HIS A 155 1.04 -10.70 -8.33
CA HIS A 155 -0.15 -11.24 -8.99
C HIS A 155 -0.07 -12.72 -9.37
N MET A 156 1.11 -13.28 -9.48
CA MET A 156 1.28 -14.72 -9.75
C MET A 156 0.99 -15.57 -8.52
N ILE A 157 1.18 -15.00 -7.34
CA ILE A 157 1.07 -15.73 -6.06
C ILE A 157 -0.26 -15.43 -5.35
N ASP A 158 -0.86 -14.27 -5.60
CA ASP A 158 -2.18 -13.88 -5.10
C ASP A 158 -3.29 -14.72 -5.77
#